data_41afeba0fa455a3ff58d4fbce1fcaeab
#
_entry.id   41afeba0fa455a3ff58d4fbce1fcaeab
#
_cell.length_a   1.000
_cell.length_b   1.000
_cell.length_c   1.000
_cell.angle_alpha   90.00
_cell.angle_beta   90.00
_cell.angle_gamma   90.00
#
_symmetry.space_group_name_H-M   'P 1'
#
loop_
_entity.id
_entity.type
_entity.pdbx_description
1 polymer ?
#
loop_
_entity_poly.entity_id
_entity_poly.type
_entity_poly.pdbx_seq_one_letter_code
_entity_poly.pdbx_strand_id
1 'polypeptide(L)'
;MKFNLTTSKATADRLKLLQNSTGLTPNILARYAVVLSLKQRKPINVVIKDSAGLDFNRPTLTGSYDYVFKALIAQAEGREITDEEFFPGLFNAHLERGAILLENEYRYAGNYQKMILNWLEQIPKVAEQS
;
A
#
# COMPACT_ATOMS: atom_id res chain seq x y z
N MET A 1 -0.79 2.09 22.51
CA MET A 1 -0.91 2.50 21.09
C MET A 1 0.45 2.48 20.45
N LYS A 2 0.58 1.82 19.31
CA LYS A 2 1.85 1.79 18.57
C LYS A 2 1.82 2.81 17.44
N PHE A 3 2.93 3.54 17.29
CA PHE A 3 3.06 4.55 16.25
C PHE A 3 4.02 4.14 15.14
N ASN A 4 4.72 3.04 15.31
CA ASN A 4 5.71 2.57 14.34
C ASN A 4 5.29 1.24 13.73
N LEU A 5 5.65 1.10 12.46
CA LEU A 5 5.46 -0.13 11.69
C LEU A 5 6.80 -0.51 11.09
N THR A 6 7.19 -1.77 11.26
CA THR A 6 8.40 -2.30 10.64
C THR A 6 7.98 -3.36 9.63
N THR A 7 8.40 -3.19 8.38
CA THR A 7 8.05 -4.13 7.31
C THR A 7 8.88 -5.40 7.39
N SER A 8 8.47 -6.41 6.61
CA SER A 8 9.35 -7.54 6.32
C SER A 8 10.52 -7.06 5.47
N LYS A 9 11.59 -7.86 5.46
CA LYS A 9 12.75 -7.58 4.60
C LYS A 9 12.35 -7.62 3.12
N ALA A 10 11.50 -8.56 2.73
CA ALA A 10 11.04 -8.68 1.35
C ALA A 10 10.31 -7.41 0.89
N THR A 11 9.42 -6.88 1.72
CA THR A 11 8.72 -5.64 1.40
C THR A 11 9.69 -4.46 1.32
N ALA A 12 10.64 -4.38 2.25
CA ALA A 12 11.65 -3.32 2.23
C ALA A 12 12.47 -3.36 0.93
N ASP A 13 12.86 -4.53 0.50
CA ASP A 13 13.63 -4.69 -0.74
C ASP A 13 12.83 -4.23 -1.95
N ARG A 14 11.53 -4.57 -2.01
CA ARG A 14 10.63 -4.13 -3.07
C ARG A 14 10.48 -2.60 -3.09
N LEU A 15 10.27 -2.01 -1.93
CA LEU A 15 10.11 -0.55 -1.84
C LEU A 15 11.40 0.18 -2.23
N LYS A 16 12.56 -0.34 -1.84
CA LYS A 16 13.85 0.25 -2.22
C LYS A 16 14.08 0.17 -3.72
N LEU A 17 13.77 -0.98 -4.34
CA LEU A 17 13.84 -1.14 -5.78
C LEU A 17 12.98 -0.11 -6.50
N LEU A 18 11.73 0.03 -6.05
CA LEU A 18 10.79 0.98 -6.64
C LEU A 18 11.22 2.42 -6.41
N GLN A 19 11.75 2.74 -5.24
CA GLN A 19 12.30 4.07 -4.96
C GLN A 19 13.42 4.41 -5.94
N ASN A 20 14.33 3.50 -6.16
CA ASN A 20 15.45 3.72 -7.08
C ASN A 20 14.97 3.91 -8.52
N SER A 21 13.90 3.21 -8.91
CA SER A 21 13.39 3.25 -10.28
C SER A 21 12.43 4.41 -10.54
N THR A 22 11.68 4.85 -9.53
CA THR A 22 10.64 5.87 -9.69
C THR A 22 11.00 7.22 -9.12
N GLY A 23 11.93 7.27 -8.16
CA GLY A 23 12.23 8.49 -7.43
C GLY A 23 11.21 8.84 -6.34
N LEU A 24 10.16 8.03 -6.16
CA LEU A 24 9.16 8.26 -5.12
C LEU A 24 9.70 7.79 -3.77
N THR A 25 9.30 8.47 -2.70
CA THR A 25 9.74 8.12 -1.35
C THR A 25 9.08 6.82 -0.89
N PRO A 26 9.69 6.10 0.07
CA PRO A 26 9.06 4.89 0.62
C PRO A 26 7.68 5.13 1.22
N ASN A 27 7.44 6.27 1.86
CA ASN A 27 6.12 6.59 2.40
C ASN A 27 5.05 6.67 1.31
N ILE A 28 5.36 7.32 0.20
CA ILE A 28 4.44 7.43 -0.93
C ILE A 28 4.21 6.05 -1.56
N LEU A 29 5.27 5.30 -1.79
CA LEU A 29 5.18 3.95 -2.35
C LEU A 29 4.35 3.03 -1.46
N ALA A 30 4.54 3.12 -0.14
CA ALA A 30 3.78 2.32 0.81
C ALA A 30 2.29 2.64 0.73
N ARG A 31 1.91 3.90 0.61
CA ARG A 31 0.50 4.29 0.44
C ARG A 31 -0.10 3.71 -0.83
N TYR A 32 0.60 3.79 -1.95
CA TYR A 32 0.15 3.19 -3.20
C TYR A 32 0.00 1.68 -3.07
N ALA A 33 0.95 1.02 -2.41
CA ALA A 33 0.89 -0.41 -2.18
C ALA A 33 -0.37 -0.80 -1.41
N VAL A 34 -0.66 -0.10 -0.32
CA VAL A 34 -1.86 -0.37 0.48
C VAL A 34 -3.13 -0.15 -0.35
N VAL A 35 -3.18 0.91 -1.15
CA VAL A 35 -4.32 1.16 -2.02
C VAL A 35 -4.53 0.02 -3.02
N LEU A 36 -3.46 -0.47 -3.63
CA LEU A 36 -3.55 -1.60 -4.56
C LEU A 36 -4.06 -2.86 -3.86
N SER A 37 -3.60 -3.11 -2.64
CA SER A 37 -4.10 -4.22 -1.85
C SER A 37 -5.60 -4.08 -1.57
N LEU A 38 -6.04 -2.88 -1.20
CA LEU A 38 -7.45 -2.61 -0.91
C LEU A 38 -8.34 -2.77 -2.14
N LYS A 39 -7.83 -2.48 -3.33
CA LYS A 39 -8.57 -2.67 -4.59
C LYS A 39 -8.92 -4.13 -4.87
N GLN A 40 -8.25 -5.07 -4.22
CA GLN A 40 -8.58 -6.49 -4.34
C GLN A 40 -9.94 -6.81 -3.71
N ARG A 41 -10.43 -5.96 -2.81
CA ARG A 41 -11.71 -6.13 -2.11
C ARG A 41 -11.83 -7.48 -1.41
N LYS A 42 -10.73 -7.92 -0.82
CA LYS A 42 -10.64 -9.18 -0.08
C LYS A 42 -10.08 -8.91 1.30
N PRO A 43 -10.54 -9.64 2.31
CA PRO A 43 -9.87 -9.62 3.61
C PRO A 43 -8.41 -10.00 3.44
N ILE A 44 -7.58 -9.46 4.31
CA ILE A 44 -6.15 -9.74 4.26
C ILE A 44 -5.87 -11.02 5.04
N ASN A 45 -5.07 -11.89 4.46
CA ASN A 45 -4.68 -13.16 5.08
C ASN A 45 -3.19 -13.40 4.86
N VAL A 46 -2.40 -12.37 5.11
CA VAL A 46 -0.95 -12.41 4.93
C VAL A 46 -0.29 -12.52 6.30
N VAL A 47 0.66 -13.42 6.43
CA VAL A 47 1.48 -13.54 7.63
C VAL A 47 2.80 -12.83 7.38
N ILE A 48 3.11 -11.85 8.21
CA ILE A 48 4.38 -11.13 8.14
C ILE A 48 5.44 -12.00 8.81
N LYS A 49 6.42 -12.46 8.06
CA LYS A 49 7.39 -13.46 8.52
C LYS A 49 8.52 -12.90 9.35
N ASP A 50 8.82 -11.63 9.19
CA ASP A 50 9.90 -10.97 9.91
C ASP A 50 9.63 -9.48 10.00
N SER A 51 10.44 -8.79 10.80
CA SER A 51 10.41 -7.34 10.96
C SER A 51 11.81 -6.76 10.71
N ALA A 52 12.48 -7.27 9.68
CA ALA A 52 13.85 -6.90 9.35
C ALA A 52 13.92 -5.84 8.23
N GLY A 53 12.81 -5.18 7.94
CA GLY A 53 12.72 -4.24 6.84
C GLY A 53 12.81 -2.79 7.24
N LEU A 54 11.97 -1.96 6.64
CA LEU A 54 11.94 -0.52 6.87
C LEU A 54 11.02 -0.16 8.02
N ASP A 55 11.45 0.82 8.80
CA ASP A 55 10.62 1.41 9.85
C ASP A 55 9.85 2.60 9.30
N PHE A 56 8.56 2.64 9.61
CA PHE A 56 7.70 3.77 9.26
C PHE A 56 7.06 4.34 10.52
N ASN A 57 6.99 5.65 10.56
CA ASN A 57 6.26 6.36 11.61
C ASN A 57 4.83 6.60 11.13
N ARG A 58 3.83 6.26 11.95
CA ARG A 58 2.42 6.34 11.57
C ARG A 58 2.00 7.71 11.04
N PRO A 59 2.28 8.82 11.74
CA PRO A 59 1.87 10.13 11.24
C PRO A 59 2.46 10.47 9.88
N THR A 60 3.68 10.07 9.61
CA THR A 60 4.32 10.32 8.30
C THR A 60 3.79 9.36 7.24
N LEU A 61 3.58 8.12 7.61
CA LEU A 61 3.14 7.08 6.67
C LEU A 61 1.70 7.32 6.19
N THR A 62 0.78 7.53 7.11
CA THR A 62 -0.63 7.71 6.78
C THR A 62 -1.00 9.16 6.51
N GLY A 63 -0.30 10.10 7.14
CA GLY A 63 -0.56 11.52 7.01
C GLY A 63 -1.98 11.87 7.38
N SER A 64 -2.59 12.77 6.61
CA SER A 64 -3.99 13.17 6.80
C SER A 64 -4.99 12.10 6.38
N TYR A 65 -4.53 11.00 5.81
CA TYR A 65 -5.39 9.92 5.31
C TYR A 65 -5.52 8.74 6.27
N ASP A 66 -5.03 8.87 7.50
CA ASP A 66 -5.09 7.80 8.50
C ASP A 66 -6.51 7.25 8.67
N TYR A 67 -7.46 8.14 8.82
CA TYR A 67 -8.87 7.82 8.98
C TYR A 67 -9.43 7.08 7.77
N VAL A 68 -9.05 7.52 6.57
CA VAL A 68 -9.50 6.91 5.33
C VAL A 68 -8.96 5.49 5.21
N PHE A 69 -7.69 5.29 5.50
CA PHE A 69 -7.09 3.95 5.47
C PHE A 69 -7.78 3.01 6.45
N LYS A 70 -8.04 3.47 7.67
CA LYS A 70 -8.72 2.65 8.67
C LYS A 70 -10.12 2.24 8.19
N ALA A 71 -10.88 3.18 7.64
CA ALA A 71 -12.22 2.92 7.12
C ALA A 71 -12.19 1.91 5.97
N LEU A 72 -11.26 2.07 5.03
CA LEU A 72 -11.13 1.17 3.88
C LEU A 72 -10.71 -0.23 4.30
N ILE A 73 -9.81 -0.34 5.26
CA ILE A 73 -9.39 -1.64 5.77
C ILE A 73 -10.54 -2.33 6.50
N ALA A 74 -11.29 -1.60 7.31
CA ALA A 74 -12.49 -2.14 7.97
C ALA A 74 -13.49 -2.65 6.93
N GLN A 75 -13.70 -1.90 5.86
CA GLN A 75 -14.60 -2.31 4.78
C GLN A 75 -14.10 -3.59 4.11
N ALA A 76 -12.81 -3.69 3.84
CA ALA A 76 -12.22 -4.89 3.24
C ALA A 76 -12.36 -6.11 4.15
N GLU A 77 -12.25 -5.92 5.46
CA GLU A 77 -12.42 -7.00 6.44
C GLU A 77 -13.90 -7.35 6.67
N GLY A 78 -14.82 -6.47 6.27
CA GLY A 78 -16.26 -6.67 6.46
C GLY A 78 -16.71 -6.51 7.89
N ARG A 79 -15.98 -5.78 8.72
CA ARG A 79 -16.30 -5.57 10.14
C ARG A 79 -15.61 -4.31 10.66
N GLU A 80 -16.08 -3.85 11.81
CA GLU A 80 -15.35 -2.80 12.53
C GLU A 80 -14.02 -3.36 13.05
N ILE A 81 -13.01 -2.51 13.08
CA ILE A 81 -11.69 -2.86 13.59
C ILE A 81 -11.28 -1.85 14.65
N THR A 82 -10.52 -2.32 15.64
CA THR A 82 -9.96 -1.44 16.64
C THR A 82 -8.74 -0.71 16.09
N ASP A 83 -8.32 0.36 16.75
CA ASP A 83 -7.12 1.07 16.33
C ASP A 83 -5.88 0.16 16.44
N GLU A 84 -5.84 -0.70 17.45
CA GLU A 84 -4.74 -1.64 17.65
C GLU A 84 -4.70 -2.69 16.53
N GLU A 85 -5.85 -3.13 16.02
CA GLU A 85 -5.91 -4.03 14.87
C GLU A 85 -5.48 -3.32 13.59
N PHE A 86 -5.91 -2.07 13.42
CA PHE A 86 -5.59 -1.29 12.25
C PHE A 86 -4.09 -1.09 12.09
N PHE A 87 -3.43 -0.64 13.16
CA PHE A 87 -2.02 -0.25 13.05
C PHE A 87 -1.21 -0.80 14.23
N PRO A 88 -0.11 -1.50 13.98
CA PRO A 88 0.48 -1.70 12.66
C PRO A 88 -0.03 -2.93 11.89
N GLY A 89 -0.72 -3.86 12.54
CA GLY A 89 -0.97 -5.21 12.02
C GLY A 89 -1.66 -5.26 10.66
N LEU A 90 -2.89 -4.79 10.58
CA LEU A 90 -3.64 -4.86 9.32
C LEU A 90 -3.04 -3.96 8.24
N PHE A 91 -2.59 -2.77 8.62
CA PHE A 91 -1.94 -1.88 7.66
C PHE A 91 -0.69 -2.55 7.06
N ASN A 92 0.14 -3.15 7.89
CA ASN A 92 1.36 -3.84 7.44
C ASN A 92 1.04 -5.04 6.55
N ALA A 93 -0.02 -5.78 6.85
CA ALA A 93 -0.45 -6.91 6.02
C ALA A 93 -0.87 -6.44 4.62
N HIS A 94 -1.63 -5.34 4.54
CA HIS A 94 -1.99 -4.74 3.24
C HIS A 94 -0.76 -4.20 2.52
N LEU A 95 0.20 -3.63 3.24
CA LEU A 95 1.44 -3.17 2.66
C LEU A 95 2.23 -4.33 2.04
N GLU A 96 2.32 -5.45 2.75
CA GLU A 96 2.99 -6.66 2.26
C GLU A 96 2.38 -7.16 0.94
N ARG A 97 1.06 -7.33 0.91
CA ARG A 97 0.35 -7.74 -0.30
C ARG A 97 0.46 -6.70 -1.42
N GLY A 98 0.30 -5.44 -1.05
CA GLY A 98 0.32 -4.35 -2.02
C GLY A 98 1.69 -4.09 -2.63
N ALA A 99 2.76 -4.32 -1.88
CA ALA A 99 4.11 -4.15 -2.41
C ALA A 99 4.39 -5.14 -3.55
N ILE A 100 3.89 -6.36 -3.42
CA ILE A 100 3.99 -7.36 -4.50
C ILE A 100 3.21 -6.87 -5.72
N LEU A 101 1.99 -6.40 -5.51
CA LEU A 101 1.15 -5.88 -6.59
C LEU A 101 1.79 -4.68 -7.29
N LEU A 102 2.36 -3.77 -6.51
CA LEU A 102 3.00 -2.57 -7.04
C LEU A 102 4.23 -2.92 -7.87
N GLU A 103 5.07 -3.84 -7.38
CA GLU A 103 6.22 -4.30 -8.15
C GLU A 103 5.79 -4.95 -9.46
N ASN A 104 4.74 -5.78 -9.41
CA ASN A 104 4.21 -6.43 -10.61
C ASN A 104 3.70 -5.40 -11.62
N GLU A 105 3.00 -4.38 -11.17
CA GLU A 105 2.52 -3.31 -12.06
C GLU A 105 3.67 -2.56 -12.71
N TYR A 106 4.72 -2.28 -11.95
CA TYR A 106 5.89 -1.61 -12.48
C TYR A 106 6.60 -2.49 -13.52
N ARG A 107 6.79 -3.77 -13.24
CA ARG A 107 7.43 -4.71 -14.17
C ARG A 107 6.62 -4.89 -15.44
N TYR A 108 5.29 -4.99 -15.31
CA TYR A 108 4.40 -5.10 -16.46
C TYR A 108 4.49 -3.88 -17.37
N ALA A 109 4.51 -2.70 -16.78
CA ALA A 109 4.61 -1.44 -17.54
C ALA A 109 5.99 -1.23 -18.16
N GLY A 110 7.04 -1.78 -17.57
CA GLY A 110 8.41 -1.65 -18.04
C GLY A 110 9.13 -0.40 -17.59
N ASN A 111 8.40 0.65 -17.21
CA ASN A 111 8.98 1.86 -16.63
C ASN A 111 7.90 2.68 -15.92
N TYR A 112 8.35 3.70 -15.18
CA TYR A 112 7.47 4.53 -14.37
C TYR A 112 6.41 5.26 -15.21
N GLN A 113 6.80 5.84 -16.33
CA GLN A 113 5.87 6.58 -17.18
C GLN A 113 4.76 5.68 -17.71
N LYS A 114 5.12 4.50 -18.20
CA LYS A 114 4.13 3.54 -18.71
C LYS A 114 3.21 3.06 -17.59
N MET A 115 3.74 2.86 -16.40
CA MET A 115 2.92 2.46 -15.27
C MET A 115 1.85 3.52 -14.97
N ILE A 116 2.24 4.79 -14.92
CA ILE A 116 1.31 5.88 -14.69
C ILE A 116 0.29 5.99 -15.82
N LEU A 117 0.72 5.86 -17.07
CA LEU A 117 -0.20 5.90 -18.22
C LEU A 117 -1.21 4.77 -18.15
N ASN A 118 -0.78 3.55 -17.78
CA ASN A 118 -1.69 2.42 -17.62
C ASN A 118 -2.75 2.71 -16.54
N TRP A 119 -2.34 3.32 -15.44
CA TRP A 119 -3.28 3.70 -14.38
C TRP A 119 -4.29 4.73 -14.87
N LEU A 120 -3.85 5.72 -15.63
CA LEU A 120 -4.73 6.74 -16.19
C LEU A 120 -5.74 6.15 -17.17
N GLU A 121 -5.35 5.15 -17.95
CA GLU A 121 -6.25 4.46 -18.87
C GLU A 121 -7.35 3.68 -18.14
N GLN A 122 -7.14 3.33 -16.89
CA GLN A 122 -8.13 2.62 -16.06
C GLN A 122 -9.15 3.55 -15.43
N ILE A 123 -8.95 4.86 -15.51
CA ILE A 123 -9.91 5.83 -14.97
C ILE A 123 -11.18 5.77 -15.83
N PRO A 124 -12.36 5.63 -15.21
CA PRO A 124 -13.61 5.61 -15.96
C PRO A 124 -13.79 6.87 -16.80
N LYS A 125 -14.24 6.70 -18.03
CA LYS A 125 -14.41 7.79 -18.99
C LYS A 125 -15.75 8.51 -18.87
N VAL A 126 -16.40 8.40 -17.75
CA VAL A 126 -17.72 9.02 -17.52
C VAL A 126 -17.66 10.54 -17.72
N ALA A 127 -16.57 11.17 -17.30
CA ALA A 127 -16.40 12.60 -17.42
C ALA A 127 -16.30 13.07 -18.89
N GLU A 128 -15.85 12.19 -19.80
CA GLU A 128 -15.73 12.51 -21.22
C GLU A 128 -17.06 12.45 -21.96
N GLN A 129 -18.07 11.88 -21.33
CA GLN A 129 -19.40 11.72 -21.95
C GLN A 129 -20.40 12.78 -21.49
N SER A 130 -19.99 13.63 -20.57
CA SER A 130 -20.85 14.67 -20.04
C SER A 130 -20.81 15.96 -20.85
#